data_8ce2d5b83ec484f54e6072fc6b35f59d
#
_entry.id   8ce2d5b83ec484f54e6072fc6b35f59d
#
_cell.length_a   1.000
_cell.length_b   1.000
_cell.length_c   1.000
_cell.angle_alpha   90.00
_cell.angle_beta   90.00
_cell.angle_gamma   90.00
#
_symmetry.space_group_name_H-M   'P 1'
#
loop_
_entity.id
_entity.type
_entity.pdbx_description
1 polymer ?
#
loop_
_entity_poly.entity_id
_entity_poly.type
_entity_poly.pdbx_seq_one_letter_code
_entity_poly.pdbx_strand_id
1 'polypeptide(L)'
;MKLKLFDRNSDVLKDMAKSSYVYIYGAGDFGRDIYIFLKERGVQVRAYTVDDQYYDESRQDMSTFQDCLMQIKQHDGYLIWGIAKPSALRDVLKRDDISEVYLTYDTPQMWQDRAFAHKHEAAFATTRELFADEYSRKTFDAYLKIYEGDPTDDIKLAEDGTYFNDLTDDIHEGGMVDCGAYTGDSIQSFVNAYGKGRKIFAFEPDAKNYSKLLANTAGLDVVAVPAGVWSAQTTLRFSSGNDAASGIQEEGAIEIKTDTIDHVVGDHKIAFIKMDVEGSELEALKGAAHVIQRDMPVLAISAYHKQEDLITLPQFIAGCKNENFKYDIFLRHHGCTVPELVLYGIPRKR
;
A
#
# COMPACT_ATOMS: atom_id res chain seq x y z
N MET A 1 4.74 22.33 -4.95
CA MET A 1 5.59 21.20 -5.31
C MET A 1 4.74 20.06 -5.83
N LYS A 2 5.24 19.27 -6.78
CA LYS A 2 4.51 18.19 -7.41
C LYS A 2 5.25 16.87 -7.22
N LEU A 3 4.54 15.85 -6.72
CA LEU A 3 4.96 14.47 -6.80
C LEU A 3 4.59 13.94 -8.19
N LYS A 4 5.54 13.42 -8.93
CA LYS A 4 5.30 12.82 -10.24
C LYS A 4 5.62 11.34 -10.21
N LEU A 5 4.69 10.53 -10.63
CA LEU A 5 4.91 9.11 -10.78
C LEU A 5 5.40 8.77 -12.18
N PHE A 6 6.32 7.82 -12.27
CA PHE A 6 6.77 7.29 -13.55
C PHE A 6 7.10 5.80 -13.45
N ASP A 7 7.00 5.13 -14.57
CA ASP A 7 7.29 3.72 -14.72
C ASP A 7 8.21 3.44 -15.91
N ARG A 8 8.44 2.14 -16.20
CA ARG A 8 9.28 1.68 -17.30
C ARG A 8 8.88 2.16 -18.70
N ASN A 9 7.62 2.56 -18.91
CA ASN A 9 7.08 2.98 -20.20
C ASN A 9 6.92 4.50 -20.31
N SER A 10 7.13 5.23 -19.22
CA SER A 10 6.91 6.67 -19.16
C SER A 10 7.86 7.45 -20.08
N ASP A 11 7.34 8.42 -20.82
CA ASP A 11 8.15 9.29 -21.69
C ASP A 11 9.19 10.09 -20.90
N VAL A 12 8.92 10.38 -19.63
CA VAL A 12 9.88 11.08 -18.75
C VAL A 12 11.24 10.36 -18.64
N LEU A 13 11.27 9.01 -18.76
CA LEU A 13 12.54 8.27 -18.80
C LEU A 13 13.38 8.63 -20.03
N LYS A 14 12.74 8.90 -21.19
CA LYS A 14 13.44 9.34 -22.40
C LYS A 14 14.09 10.72 -22.22
N ASP A 15 13.43 11.57 -21.44
CA ASP A 15 13.97 12.90 -21.14
C ASP A 15 15.03 12.83 -20.05
N MET A 16 14.85 12.01 -19.01
CA MET A 16 15.89 11.71 -18.02
C MET A 16 17.15 11.12 -18.66
N ALA A 17 17.01 10.25 -19.68
CA ALA A 17 18.15 9.66 -20.39
C ALA A 17 18.98 10.67 -21.19
N LYS A 18 18.42 11.83 -21.50
CA LYS A 18 19.14 12.96 -22.15
C LYS A 18 19.76 13.91 -21.14
N SER A 19 19.38 13.84 -19.86
CA SER A 19 19.88 14.72 -18.80
C SER A 19 21.13 14.16 -18.15
N SER A 20 22.10 15.04 -17.85
CA SER A 20 23.27 14.72 -17.02
C SER A 20 23.05 15.05 -15.53
N TYR A 21 21.85 15.47 -15.16
CA TYR A 21 21.51 15.95 -13.83
C TYR A 21 20.34 15.18 -13.22
N VAL A 22 20.48 13.85 -13.16
CA VAL A 22 19.53 12.94 -12.52
C VAL A 22 20.13 12.51 -11.18
N TYR A 23 19.40 12.72 -10.10
CA TYR A 23 19.81 12.41 -8.74
C TYR A 23 18.80 11.50 -8.06
N ILE A 24 19.29 10.60 -7.20
CA ILE A 24 18.45 9.76 -6.36
C ILE A 24 18.60 10.21 -4.91
N TYR A 25 17.50 10.60 -4.28
CA TYR A 25 17.51 10.98 -2.86
C TYR A 25 17.38 9.75 -1.98
N GLY A 26 18.50 9.34 -1.40
CA GLY A 26 18.67 8.13 -0.59
C GLY A 26 19.61 7.11 -1.23
N ALA A 27 20.61 6.67 -0.46
CA ALA A 27 21.67 5.75 -0.89
C ALA A 27 21.55 4.35 -0.23
N GLY A 28 20.38 4.02 0.31
CA GLY A 28 20.04 2.71 0.88
C GLY A 28 19.67 1.68 -0.20
N ASP A 29 19.15 0.53 0.21
CA ASP A 29 18.77 -0.58 -0.68
C ASP A 29 17.74 -0.13 -1.72
N PHE A 30 16.69 0.55 -1.31
CA PHE A 30 15.66 1.07 -2.22
C PHE A 30 16.24 2.06 -3.26
N GLY A 31 17.15 2.95 -2.85
CA GLY A 31 17.84 3.85 -3.79
C GLY A 31 18.74 3.10 -4.78
N ARG A 32 19.37 1.99 -4.36
CA ARG A 32 20.16 1.12 -5.24
C ARG A 32 19.30 0.38 -6.26
N ASP A 33 18.13 -0.10 -5.86
CA ASP A 33 17.19 -0.77 -6.78
C ASP A 33 16.71 0.23 -7.85
N ILE A 34 16.39 1.46 -7.46
CA ILE A 34 16.05 2.53 -8.40
C ILE A 34 17.22 2.85 -9.33
N TYR A 35 18.45 2.90 -8.83
CA TYR A 35 19.63 3.11 -9.66
C TYR A 35 19.77 2.02 -10.74
N ILE A 36 19.60 0.76 -10.38
CA ILE A 36 19.65 -0.38 -11.32
C ILE A 36 18.55 -0.23 -12.37
N PHE A 37 17.31 0.04 -11.94
CA PHE A 37 16.18 0.29 -12.80
C PHE A 37 16.42 1.39 -13.84
N LEU A 38 16.98 2.52 -13.43
CA LEU A 38 17.28 3.66 -14.30
C LEU A 38 18.43 3.35 -15.27
N LYS A 39 19.49 2.72 -14.77
CA LYS A 39 20.68 2.34 -15.56
C LYS A 39 20.31 1.37 -16.69
N GLU A 40 19.48 0.40 -16.45
CA GLU A 40 19.00 -0.56 -17.47
C GLU A 40 18.21 0.13 -18.58
N ARG A 41 17.69 1.35 -18.32
CA ARG A 41 16.93 2.17 -19.28
C ARG A 41 17.74 3.33 -19.87
N GLY A 42 19.05 3.26 -19.71
CA GLY A 42 19.98 4.23 -20.31
C GLY A 42 20.02 5.59 -19.60
N VAL A 43 19.39 5.72 -18.42
CA VAL A 43 19.46 6.94 -17.62
C VAL A 43 20.77 6.96 -16.84
N GLN A 44 21.53 8.04 -16.98
CA GLN A 44 22.75 8.27 -16.21
C GLN A 44 22.42 8.99 -14.90
N VAL A 45 22.49 8.27 -13.78
CA VAL A 45 22.38 8.87 -12.46
C VAL A 45 23.70 9.55 -12.13
N ARG A 46 23.66 10.85 -11.83
CA ARG A 46 24.82 11.65 -11.49
C ARG A 46 25.36 11.33 -10.10
N ALA A 47 24.47 11.26 -9.12
CA ALA A 47 24.81 10.89 -7.75
C ALA A 47 23.59 10.47 -6.94
N TYR A 48 23.83 9.75 -5.86
CA TYR A 48 22.90 9.73 -4.73
C TYR A 48 23.01 11.04 -3.98
N THR A 49 21.89 11.60 -3.56
CA THR A 49 21.88 12.76 -2.67
C THR A 49 21.32 12.38 -1.32
N VAL A 50 21.88 12.91 -0.26
CA VAL A 50 21.52 12.60 1.13
C VAL A 50 21.59 13.85 1.99
N ASP A 51 20.92 13.83 3.15
CA ASP A 51 21.11 14.87 4.16
C ASP A 51 22.54 14.89 4.67
N ASP A 52 23.02 16.06 5.10
CA ASP A 52 24.41 16.30 5.49
C ASP A 52 24.93 15.30 6.52
N GLN A 53 24.08 14.85 7.45
CA GLN A 53 24.45 13.86 8.46
C GLN A 53 24.77 12.46 7.90
N TYR A 54 24.37 12.15 6.67
CA TYR A 54 24.61 10.89 5.97
C TYR A 54 25.60 11.04 4.81
N TYR A 55 26.12 12.24 4.58
CA TYR A 55 27.06 12.51 3.51
C TYR A 55 28.43 11.94 3.84
N ASP A 56 29.02 11.23 2.87
CA ASP A 56 30.34 10.64 2.95
C ASP A 56 31.22 11.19 1.82
N GLU A 57 32.15 12.08 2.18
CA GLU A 57 33.08 12.72 1.24
C GLU A 57 33.99 11.75 0.49
N SER A 58 34.20 10.54 1.00
CA SER A 58 35.02 9.52 0.35
C SER A 58 34.28 8.86 -0.84
N ARG A 59 32.99 9.03 -0.94
CA ARG A 59 32.15 8.47 -1.99
C ARG A 59 31.96 9.46 -3.14
N GLN A 60 32.51 9.12 -4.32
CA GLN A 60 32.37 9.94 -5.54
C GLN A 60 30.93 9.90 -6.13
N ASP A 61 30.13 8.94 -5.75
CA ASP A 61 28.75 8.76 -6.19
C ASP A 61 27.73 9.45 -5.28
N MET A 62 28.17 10.27 -4.33
CA MET A 62 27.31 11.01 -3.40
C MET A 62 27.43 12.53 -3.57
N SER A 63 26.35 13.23 -3.26
CA SER A 63 26.30 14.69 -3.13
C SER A 63 25.45 15.07 -1.90
N THR A 64 25.68 16.28 -1.37
CA THR A 64 24.77 16.84 -0.38
C THR A 64 23.44 17.18 -1.04
N PHE A 65 22.38 17.20 -0.23
CA PHE A 65 21.07 17.54 -0.75
C PHE A 65 20.99 18.99 -1.25
N GLN A 66 21.73 19.89 -0.62
CA GLN A 66 21.79 21.30 -1.02
C GLN A 66 22.47 21.48 -2.37
N ASP A 67 23.60 20.80 -2.61
CA ASP A 67 24.29 20.85 -3.91
C ASP A 67 23.43 20.26 -5.02
N CYS A 68 22.74 19.15 -4.73
CA CYS A 68 21.80 18.54 -5.66
C CYS A 68 20.70 19.53 -6.07
N LEU A 69 20.03 20.17 -5.14
CA LEU A 69 18.97 21.15 -5.45
C LEU A 69 19.46 22.32 -6.27
N MET A 70 20.66 22.83 -5.98
CA MET A 70 21.30 23.90 -6.76
C MET A 70 21.52 23.45 -8.21
N GLN A 71 22.05 22.25 -8.42
CA GLN A 71 22.32 21.70 -9.76
C GLN A 71 21.03 21.42 -10.53
N ILE A 72 20.02 20.84 -9.89
CA ILE A 72 18.71 20.57 -10.50
C ILE A 72 18.07 21.88 -10.97
N LYS A 73 18.09 22.92 -10.13
CA LYS A 73 17.51 24.22 -10.45
C LYS A 73 18.25 24.93 -11.60
N GLN A 74 19.57 24.78 -11.66
CA GLN A 74 20.41 25.43 -12.69
C GLN A 74 20.28 24.73 -14.06
N HIS A 75 20.03 23.42 -14.08
CA HIS A 75 20.16 22.59 -15.28
C HIS A 75 18.87 21.83 -15.63
N ASP A 76 17.74 22.18 -15.02
CA ASP A 76 16.46 21.51 -15.25
C ASP A 76 16.54 19.98 -15.04
N GLY A 77 17.16 19.61 -13.90
CA GLY A 77 17.46 18.23 -13.58
C GLY A 77 16.29 17.50 -12.87
N TYR A 78 16.53 16.25 -12.51
CA TYR A 78 15.53 15.36 -11.93
C TYR A 78 15.93 14.90 -10.54
N LEU A 79 15.03 15.01 -9.57
CA LEU A 79 15.16 14.44 -8.23
C LEU A 79 14.25 13.21 -8.11
N ILE A 80 14.84 12.04 -7.99
CA ILE A 80 14.14 10.78 -7.87
C ILE A 80 14.13 10.34 -6.41
N TRP A 81 12.98 9.97 -5.90
CA TRP A 81 12.85 9.54 -4.53
C TRP A 81 13.37 8.11 -4.35
N GLY A 82 14.33 7.89 -3.45
CA GLY A 82 15.01 6.62 -3.18
C GLY A 82 15.01 6.21 -1.71
N ILE A 83 14.06 6.69 -0.91
CA ILE A 83 13.90 6.32 0.51
C ILE A 83 12.54 5.66 0.71
N ALA A 84 12.54 4.44 1.24
CA ALA A 84 11.33 3.69 1.54
C ALA A 84 10.62 4.15 2.84
N LYS A 85 10.61 5.47 3.12
CA LYS A 85 10.01 6.04 4.34
C LYS A 85 9.03 7.17 3.97
N PRO A 86 7.72 6.94 4.06
CA PRO A 86 6.70 7.92 3.66
C PRO A 86 6.79 9.26 4.40
N SER A 87 7.12 9.24 5.70
CA SER A 87 7.28 10.48 6.47
C SER A 87 8.40 11.37 5.92
N ALA A 88 9.52 10.80 5.48
CA ALA A 88 10.62 11.56 4.89
C ALA A 88 10.21 12.17 3.54
N LEU A 89 9.45 11.46 2.71
CA LEU A 89 8.89 12.03 1.47
C LEU A 89 7.94 13.19 1.79
N ARG A 90 7.03 13.03 2.76
CA ARG A 90 6.12 14.12 3.19
C ARG A 90 6.87 15.37 3.61
N ASP A 91 7.96 15.22 4.35
CA ASP A 91 8.77 16.35 4.81
C ASP A 91 9.48 17.06 3.64
N VAL A 92 9.99 16.31 2.69
CA VAL A 92 10.57 16.86 1.45
C VAL A 92 9.50 17.54 0.60
N LEU A 93 8.32 16.96 0.50
CA LEU A 93 7.18 17.53 -0.23
C LEU A 93 6.67 18.86 0.34
N LYS A 94 6.92 19.20 1.60
CA LYS A 94 6.57 20.49 2.23
C LYS A 94 7.55 21.63 1.92
N ARG A 95 8.67 21.34 1.27
CA ARG A 95 9.72 22.34 0.96
C ARG A 95 9.34 23.19 -0.25
N ASP A 96 9.51 24.50 -0.13
CA ASP A 96 9.20 25.46 -1.20
C ASP A 96 10.33 25.57 -2.25
N ASP A 97 11.53 25.09 -1.91
CA ASP A 97 12.71 25.13 -2.79
C ASP A 97 12.79 23.94 -3.77
N ILE A 98 11.86 23.00 -3.69
CA ILE A 98 11.77 21.83 -4.59
C ILE A 98 10.54 21.98 -5.49
N SER A 99 10.72 21.95 -6.79
CA SER A 99 9.62 22.05 -7.75
C SER A 99 8.92 20.70 -7.96
N GLU A 100 9.69 19.65 -8.20
CA GLU A 100 9.20 18.32 -8.52
C GLU A 100 10.05 17.23 -7.86
N VAL A 101 9.39 16.15 -7.41
CA VAL A 101 10.03 14.92 -6.96
C VAL A 101 9.42 13.77 -7.76
N TYR A 102 10.26 12.94 -8.33
CA TYR A 102 9.85 11.81 -9.14
C TYR A 102 9.90 10.53 -8.31
N LEU A 103 8.82 9.80 -8.32
CA LEU A 103 8.69 8.51 -7.67
C LEU A 103 8.50 7.43 -8.74
N THR A 104 9.44 6.49 -8.82
CA THR A 104 9.24 5.34 -9.70
C THR A 104 8.32 4.33 -9.03
N TYR A 105 7.36 3.86 -9.78
CA TYR A 105 6.62 2.68 -9.45
C TYR A 105 6.99 1.61 -10.49
N ASP A 106 7.96 0.79 -10.18
CA ASP A 106 8.16 -0.44 -10.96
C ASP A 106 7.12 -1.46 -10.49
N THR A 107 5.87 -1.14 -10.77
CA THR A 107 4.79 -2.08 -10.53
C THR A 107 4.90 -3.25 -11.49
N PRO A 108 4.52 -4.43 -11.05
CA PRO A 108 4.31 -5.56 -11.94
C PRO A 108 3.50 -5.13 -13.16
N GLN A 109 3.78 -5.69 -14.33
CA GLN A 109 3.11 -5.36 -15.61
C GLN A 109 1.59 -5.30 -15.53
N MET A 110 0.99 -5.90 -14.50
CA MET A 110 -0.44 -5.92 -14.26
C MET A 110 -1.09 -4.54 -14.06
N TRP A 111 -0.33 -3.50 -13.63
CA TRP A 111 -0.89 -2.17 -13.39
C TRP A 111 -0.96 -1.28 -14.64
N GLN A 112 -0.34 -1.69 -15.73
CA GLN A 112 -0.34 -0.96 -17.00
C GLN A 112 -1.00 -1.78 -18.08
N ASP A 113 -2.30 -1.91 -17.98
CA ASP A 113 -3.10 -2.64 -18.92
C ASP A 113 -4.25 -1.77 -19.43
N ARG A 114 -3.94 -0.99 -20.49
CA ARG A 114 -4.95 -0.19 -21.19
C ARG A 114 -6.13 -1.02 -21.66
N ALA A 115 -5.90 -2.26 -22.04
CA ALA A 115 -6.97 -3.15 -22.47
C ALA A 115 -7.90 -3.49 -21.31
N PHE A 116 -7.36 -3.72 -20.12
CA PHE A 116 -8.13 -3.93 -18.90
C PHE A 116 -8.92 -2.65 -18.55
N ALA A 117 -8.28 -1.48 -18.56
CA ALA A 117 -8.94 -0.21 -18.27
C ALA A 117 -10.13 0.05 -19.21
N HIS A 118 -9.95 -0.07 -20.52
CA HIS A 118 -11.02 0.09 -21.51
C HIS A 118 -12.13 -0.95 -21.35
N LYS A 119 -11.78 -2.21 -21.13
CA LYS A 119 -12.75 -3.28 -20.92
C LYS A 119 -13.66 -3.02 -19.73
N HIS A 120 -13.14 -2.38 -18.68
CA HIS A 120 -13.82 -2.16 -17.41
C HIS A 120 -14.24 -0.71 -17.16
N GLU A 121 -14.23 0.16 -18.19
CA GLU A 121 -14.53 1.59 -18.09
C GLU A 121 -15.86 1.86 -17.34
N ALA A 122 -16.93 1.17 -17.67
CA ALA A 122 -18.21 1.33 -17.00
C ALA A 122 -18.18 0.92 -15.53
N ALA A 123 -17.41 -0.13 -15.19
CA ALA A 123 -17.24 -0.57 -13.81
C ALA A 123 -16.42 0.45 -13.01
N PHE A 124 -15.35 1.00 -13.59
CA PHE A 124 -14.59 2.07 -12.98
C PHE A 124 -15.43 3.31 -12.74
N ALA A 125 -16.21 3.77 -13.72
CA ALA A 125 -17.10 4.92 -13.56
C ALA A 125 -18.12 4.71 -12.42
N THR A 126 -18.72 3.53 -12.33
CA THR A 126 -19.67 3.17 -11.25
C THR A 126 -18.97 3.13 -9.89
N THR A 127 -17.77 2.56 -9.82
CA THR A 127 -17.01 2.44 -8.58
C THR A 127 -16.57 3.80 -8.05
N ARG A 128 -16.16 4.71 -8.93
CA ARG A 128 -15.79 6.08 -8.58
C ARG A 128 -16.85 6.79 -7.75
N GLU A 129 -18.12 6.58 -8.07
CA GLU A 129 -19.26 7.20 -7.37
C GLU A 129 -19.49 6.63 -5.95
N LEU A 130 -18.86 5.51 -5.59
CA LEU A 130 -18.93 4.94 -4.26
C LEU A 130 -18.09 5.70 -3.22
N PHE A 131 -17.08 6.45 -3.66
CA PHE A 131 -16.18 7.15 -2.74
C PHE A 131 -16.84 8.36 -2.08
N ALA A 132 -16.69 8.45 -0.77
CA ALA A 132 -17.36 9.44 0.06
C ALA A 132 -16.82 10.86 -0.12
N ASP A 133 -15.55 11.02 -0.51
CA ASP A 133 -14.92 12.33 -0.63
C ASP A 133 -14.18 12.53 -1.96
N GLU A 134 -13.90 13.80 -2.26
CA GLU A 134 -13.21 14.20 -3.47
C GLU A 134 -11.74 13.78 -3.49
N TYR A 135 -11.11 13.64 -2.31
CA TYR A 135 -9.75 13.15 -2.21
C TYR A 135 -9.66 11.70 -2.73
N SER A 136 -10.56 10.83 -2.28
CA SER A 136 -10.63 9.44 -2.76
C SER A 136 -10.89 9.36 -4.26
N ARG A 137 -11.81 10.17 -4.78
CA ARG A 137 -12.09 10.22 -6.23
C ARG A 137 -10.87 10.64 -7.04
N LYS A 138 -10.13 11.66 -6.60
CA LYS A 138 -8.89 12.09 -7.25
C LYS A 138 -7.79 11.04 -7.17
N THR A 139 -7.63 10.38 -6.02
CA THR A 139 -6.69 9.26 -5.88
C THR A 139 -7.05 8.13 -6.86
N PHE A 140 -8.33 7.78 -6.94
CA PHE A 140 -8.82 6.77 -7.87
C PHE A 140 -8.57 7.15 -9.33
N ASP A 141 -8.89 8.39 -9.73
CA ASP A 141 -8.65 8.90 -11.09
C ASP A 141 -7.16 8.88 -11.46
N ALA A 142 -6.28 9.19 -10.49
CA ALA A 142 -4.85 9.12 -10.68
C ALA A 142 -4.37 7.68 -10.94
N TYR A 143 -4.92 6.70 -10.22
CA TYR A 143 -4.63 5.29 -10.46
C TYR A 143 -5.16 4.79 -11.81
N LEU A 144 -6.30 5.29 -12.30
CA LEU A 144 -6.77 4.99 -13.66
C LEU A 144 -5.79 5.47 -14.73
N LYS A 145 -5.19 6.66 -14.57
CA LYS A 145 -4.12 7.13 -15.48
C LYS A 145 -2.92 6.19 -15.47
N ILE A 146 -2.55 5.63 -14.31
CA ILE A 146 -1.48 4.63 -14.22
C ILE A 146 -1.83 3.38 -15.04
N TYR A 147 -3.06 2.87 -14.95
CA TYR A 147 -3.51 1.75 -15.80
C TYR A 147 -3.41 2.06 -17.29
N GLU A 148 -3.66 3.29 -17.68
CA GLU A 148 -3.52 3.78 -19.05
C GLU A 148 -2.07 4.00 -19.49
N GLY A 149 -1.12 3.88 -18.55
CA GLY A 149 0.30 4.10 -18.77
C GLY A 149 0.67 5.59 -18.87
N ASP A 150 -0.20 6.47 -18.38
CA ASP A 150 0.04 7.90 -18.35
C ASP A 150 0.59 8.32 -16.98
N PRO A 151 1.67 9.12 -16.94
CA PRO A 151 2.18 9.68 -15.70
C PRO A 151 1.14 10.64 -15.09
N THR A 152 1.04 10.63 -13.77
CA THR A 152 0.11 11.51 -13.06
C THR A 152 0.83 12.30 -11.99
N ASP A 153 0.51 13.60 -11.89
CA ASP A 153 0.90 14.50 -10.80
C ASP A 153 -0.23 14.66 -9.76
N ASP A 154 -1.32 13.92 -9.95
CA ASP A 154 -2.53 14.08 -9.12
C ASP A 154 -2.53 13.17 -7.88
N ILE A 155 -1.55 12.27 -7.72
CA ILE A 155 -1.44 11.47 -6.51
C ILE A 155 -1.01 12.34 -5.34
N LYS A 156 -1.90 12.42 -4.36
CA LYS A 156 -1.63 13.06 -3.09
C LYS A 156 -1.29 12.00 -2.05
N LEU A 157 -0.12 12.16 -1.41
CA LEU A 157 0.26 11.31 -0.29
C LEU A 157 -0.59 11.66 0.94
N ALA A 158 -1.18 10.67 1.61
CA ALA A 158 -1.92 10.88 2.83
C ALA A 158 -1.00 11.42 3.94
N GLU A 159 -1.50 12.39 4.72
CA GLU A 159 -0.72 13.05 5.76
C GLU A 159 -0.54 12.17 7.00
N ASP A 160 -1.51 11.29 7.23
CA ASP A 160 -1.60 10.44 8.41
C ASP A 160 -1.03 9.04 8.20
N GLY A 161 -0.99 8.26 9.27
CA GLY A 161 -0.46 6.90 9.27
C GLY A 161 -1.26 5.92 8.42
N THR A 162 -0.57 4.91 7.90
CA THR A 162 -1.21 3.78 7.22
C THR A 162 -2.07 3.01 8.22
N TYR A 163 -3.29 2.65 7.84
CA TYR A 163 -4.33 1.95 8.61
C TYR A 163 -4.91 2.74 9.79
N PHE A 164 -4.09 3.47 10.57
CA PHE A 164 -4.50 4.18 11.80
C PHE A 164 -4.27 5.67 11.62
N ASN A 165 -5.35 6.40 11.32
CA ASN A 165 -5.31 7.81 10.92
C ASN A 165 -6.65 8.48 11.28
N ASP A 166 -6.84 9.73 10.92
CA ASP A 166 -8.03 10.55 11.20
C ASP A 166 -9.35 9.90 10.74
N LEU A 167 -9.35 9.09 9.66
CA LEU A 167 -10.54 8.33 9.22
C LEU A 167 -10.92 7.22 10.20
N THR A 168 -9.97 6.74 10.99
CA THR A 168 -10.12 5.56 11.85
C THR A 168 -10.06 5.88 13.34
N ASP A 169 -9.92 7.14 13.73
CA ASP A 169 -9.76 7.57 15.12
C ASP A 169 -10.94 7.17 16.03
N ASP A 170 -12.15 7.13 15.51
CA ASP A 170 -13.36 6.77 16.25
C ASP A 170 -13.82 5.37 15.92
N ILE A 171 -13.33 4.36 16.65
CA ILE A 171 -13.78 2.97 16.56
C ILE A 171 -14.59 2.58 17.80
N HIS A 172 -15.66 1.85 17.59
CA HIS A 172 -16.46 1.32 18.70
C HIS A 172 -15.68 0.29 19.56
N GLU A 173 -16.23 -0.10 20.70
CA GLU A 173 -15.66 -1.18 21.52
C GLU A 173 -15.66 -2.51 20.73
N GLY A 174 -14.54 -3.22 20.80
CA GLY A 174 -14.33 -4.48 20.11
C GLY A 174 -12.87 -4.76 19.84
N GLY A 175 -12.58 -5.93 19.32
CA GLY A 175 -11.24 -6.39 18.98
C GLY A 175 -10.78 -5.94 17.58
N MET A 176 -9.58 -6.39 17.22
CA MET A 176 -9.00 -6.25 15.90
C MET A 176 -8.85 -7.62 15.22
N VAL A 177 -9.03 -7.66 13.91
CA VAL A 177 -8.52 -8.75 13.06
C VAL A 177 -7.39 -8.18 12.19
N ASP A 178 -6.22 -8.80 12.25
CA ASP A 178 -5.06 -8.48 11.43
C ASP A 178 -4.79 -9.62 10.45
N CYS A 179 -5.10 -9.40 9.20
CA CYS A 179 -4.88 -10.35 8.13
C CYS A 179 -3.59 -10.02 7.39
N GLY A 180 -2.62 -10.95 7.42
CA GLY A 180 -1.24 -10.68 7.03
C GLY A 180 -0.52 -9.91 8.13
N ALA A 181 -0.49 -10.51 9.33
CA ALA A 181 0.07 -9.84 10.52
C ALA A 181 1.60 -9.76 10.52
N TYR A 182 2.26 -10.46 9.60
CA TYR A 182 3.71 -10.47 9.40
C TYR A 182 4.45 -10.68 10.74
N THR A 183 5.13 -9.65 11.24
CA THR A 183 5.85 -9.70 12.53
C THR A 183 5.13 -8.98 13.66
N GLY A 184 3.90 -8.48 13.45
CA GLY A 184 3.07 -7.84 14.48
C GLY A 184 3.25 -6.32 14.60
N ASP A 185 3.82 -5.65 13.61
CA ASP A 185 4.02 -4.19 13.58
C ASP A 185 2.70 -3.42 13.52
N SER A 186 1.74 -3.88 12.73
CA SER A 186 0.37 -3.36 12.68
C SER A 186 -0.36 -3.52 14.02
N ILE A 187 -0.15 -4.64 14.71
CA ILE A 187 -0.72 -4.88 16.05
C ILE A 187 -0.16 -3.87 17.05
N GLN A 188 1.15 -3.63 17.02
CA GLN A 188 1.75 -2.63 17.90
C GLN A 188 1.23 -1.23 17.62
N SER A 189 1.04 -0.90 16.36
CA SER A 189 0.44 0.37 15.92
C SER A 189 -1.02 0.52 16.39
N PHE A 190 -1.82 -0.56 16.31
CA PHE A 190 -3.17 -0.61 16.83
C PHE A 190 -3.22 -0.39 18.36
N VAL A 191 -2.35 -1.05 19.09
CA VAL A 191 -2.25 -0.90 20.55
C VAL A 191 -1.83 0.52 20.94
N ASN A 192 -0.96 1.16 20.16
CA ASN A 192 -0.57 2.54 20.38
C ASN A 192 -1.72 3.53 20.10
N ALA A 193 -2.54 3.26 19.09
CA ALA A 193 -3.67 4.12 18.73
C ALA A 193 -4.87 3.97 19.69
N TYR A 194 -5.23 2.73 20.07
CA TYR A 194 -6.51 2.46 20.76
C TYR A 194 -6.35 1.83 22.15
N GLY A 195 -5.11 1.69 22.63
CA GLY A 195 -4.80 1.17 23.97
C GLY A 195 -4.73 -0.36 24.04
N LYS A 196 -4.20 -0.84 25.15
CA LYS A 196 -4.10 -2.27 25.48
C LYS A 196 -5.45 -2.83 25.96
N GLY A 197 -5.59 -4.15 25.90
CA GLY A 197 -6.75 -4.86 26.47
C GLY A 197 -7.86 -5.19 25.47
N ARG A 198 -7.70 -4.83 24.20
CA ARG A 198 -8.57 -5.31 23.11
C ARG A 198 -8.10 -6.67 22.61
N LYS A 199 -9.05 -7.56 22.34
CA LYS A 199 -8.77 -8.88 21.74
C LYS A 199 -8.29 -8.72 20.31
N ILE A 200 -7.22 -9.41 19.92
CA ILE A 200 -6.65 -9.34 18.57
C ILE A 200 -6.56 -10.75 17.99
N PHE A 201 -7.02 -10.91 16.76
CA PHE A 201 -6.90 -12.14 15.97
C PHE A 201 -5.93 -11.85 14.82
N ALA A 202 -4.79 -12.55 14.80
CA ALA A 202 -3.69 -12.27 13.88
C ALA A 202 -3.39 -13.48 13.00
N PHE A 203 -3.60 -13.35 11.69
CA PHE A 203 -3.36 -14.40 10.70
C PHE A 203 -2.02 -14.18 10.03
N GLU A 204 -1.13 -15.19 10.09
CA GLU A 204 0.16 -15.20 9.42
C GLU A 204 0.53 -16.62 9.01
N PRO A 205 0.54 -16.95 7.71
CA PRO A 205 0.80 -18.30 7.24
C PRO A 205 2.29 -18.67 7.21
N ASP A 206 3.21 -17.71 7.09
CA ASP A 206 4.65 -18.00 7.06
C ASP A 206 5.17 -18.35 8.45
N ALA A 207 5.76 -19.53 8.60
CA ALA A 207 6.20 -20.04 9.88
C ALA A 207 7.30 -19.18 10.54
N LYS A 208 8.17 -18.52 9.75
CA LYS A 208 9.23 -17.66 10.26
C LYS A 208 8.66 -16.34 10.78
N ASN A 209 7.74 -15.74 10.02
CA ASN A 209 7.07 -14.52 10.44
C ASN A 209 6.15 -14.78 11.62
N TYR A 210 5.40 -15.89 11.60
CA TYR A 210 4.56 -16.34 12.72
C TYR A 210 5.35 -16.47 14.03
N SER A 211 6.57 -17.05 13.99
CA SER A 211 7.41 -17.16 15.17
C SER A 211 7.81 -15.80 15.74
N LYS A 212 8.09 -14.82 14.85
CA LYS A 212 8.38 -13.44 15.27
C LYS A 212 7.13 -12.73 15.80
N LEU A 213 5.97 -12.95 15.14
CA LEU A 213 4.68 -12.43 15.60
C LEU A 213 4.40 -12.83 17.03
N LEU A 214 4.54 -14.11 17.36
CA LEU A 214 4.37 -14.62 18.75
C LEU A 214 5.30 -13.92 19.76
N ALA A 215 6.57 -13.72 19.37
CA ALA A 215 7.55 -13.07 20.23
C ALA A 215 7.23 -11.58 20.44
N ASN A 216 6.87 -10.87 19.37
CA ASN A 216 6.62 -9.42 19.40
C ASN A 216 5.29 -9.05 20.05
N THR A 217 4.33 -9.98 20.10
CA THR A 217 3.00 -9.77 20.71
C THR A 217 2.88 -10.39 22.10
N ALA A 218 3.99 -10.89 22.67
CA ALA A 218 3.99 -11.45 24.01
C ALA A 218 3.47 -10.44 25.06
N GLY A 219 2.50 -10.88 25.87
CA GLY A 219 1.85 -10.02 26.87
C GLY A 219 0.66 -9.18 26.35
N LEU A 220 0.29 -9.30 25.10
CA LEU A 220 -0.96 -8.79 24.54
C LEU A 220 -2.01 -9.91 24.45
N ASP A 221 -3.30 -9.54 24.38
CA ASP A 221 -4.39 -10.52 24.19
C ASP A 221 -4.55 -10.86 22.70
N VAL A 222 -3.60 -11.63 22.16
CA VAL A 222 -3.52 -12.02 20.76
C VAL A 222 -3.78 -13.51 20.58
N VAL A 223 -4.71 -13.83 19.68
CA VAL A 223 -4.88 -15.17 19.11
C VAL A 223 -4.17 -15.19 17.77
N ALA A 224 -2.94 -15.72 17.75
CA ALA A 224 -2.21 -15.90 16.51
C ALA A 224 -2.64 -17.19 15.80
N VAL A 225 -2.90 -17.10 14.50
CA VAL A 225 -3.41 -18.19 13.65
C VAL A 225 -2.39 -18.47 12.55
N PRO A 226 -1.76 -19.68 12.52
CA PRO A 226 -0.77 -20.03 11.51
C PRO A 226 -1.44 -20.47 10.20
N ALA A 227 -2.23 -19.58 9.63
CA ALA A 227 -3.01 -19.81 8.41
C ALA A 227 -3.18 -18.52 7.61
N GLY A 228 -3.39 -18.64 6.30
CA GLY A 228 -3.88 -17.56 5.46
C GLY A 228 -5.38 -17.32 5.70
N VAL A 229 -5.87 -16.14 5.31
CA VAL A 229 -7.29 -15.82 5.35
C VAL A 229 -7.92 -16.08 3.98
N TRP A 230 -9.08 -16.75 3.96
CA TRP A 230 -9.82 -17.10 2.75
C TRP A 230 -11.33 -17.15 3.00
N SER A 231 -12.11 -17.42 1.96
CA SER A 231 -13.57 -17.61 2.06
C SER A 231 -13.99 -18.97 2.61
N ALA A 232 -13.06 -19.90 2.80
CA ALA A 232 -13.29 -21.24 3.31
C ALA A 232 -12.06 -21.82 4.02
N GLN A 233 -12.30 -22.80 4.88
CA GLN A 233 -11.25 -23.66 5.43
C GLN A 233 -10.77 -24.63 4.35
N THR A 234 -9.54 -24.43 3.85
CA THR A 234 -8.97 -25.26 2.80
C THR A 234 -7.44 -25.20 2.83
N THR A 235 -6.79 -25.84 1.85
CA THR A 235 -5.35 -25.71 1.61
C THR A 235 -5.16 -25.18 0.19
N LEU A 236 -4.47 -24.08 0.08
CA LEU A 236 -4.12 -23.45 -1.19
C LEU A 236 -2.66 -23.73 -1.54
N ARG A 237 -2.35 -23.76 -2.82
CA ARG A 237 -0.99 -23.95 -3.32
C ARG A 237 -0.48 -22.66 -3.96
N PHE A 238 0.68 -22.23 -3.55
CA PHE A 238 1.35 -21.03 -4.07
C PHE A 238 2.65 -21.40 -4.76
N SER A 239 2.99 -20.71 -5.84
CA SER A 239 4.30 -20.88 -6.46
C SER A 239 5.39 -20.24 -5.59
N SER A 240 6.53 -20.92 -5.44
CA SER A 240 7.69 -20.42 -4.69
C SER A 240 8.56 -19.42 -5.48
N GLY A 241 8.00 -18.70 -6.43
CA GLY A 241 8.71 -17.66 -7.18
C GLY A 241 9.06 -16.46 -6.28
N ASN A 242 10.25 -15.89 -6.47
CA ASN A 242 10.73 -14.70 -5.75
C ASN A 242 9.97 -13.40 -6.13
N ASP A 243 8.90 -13.49 -6.89
CA ASP A 243 8.11 -12.35 -7.31
C ASP A 243 6.94 -12.15 -6.32
N ALA A 244 6.83 -10.96 -5.77
CA ALA A 244 5.75 -10.53 -4.89
C ALA A 244 4.33 -10.61 -5.51
N ALA A 245 4.23 -11.08 -6.74
CA ALA A 245 3.00 -11.40 -7.47
C ALA A 245 2.69 -12.89 -7.49
N SER A 246 2.97 -13.63 -6.41
CA SER A 246 2.69 -15.07 -6.31
C SER A 246 1.18 -15.33 -6.25
N GLY A 247 0.53 -15.39 -7.41
CA GLY A 247 -0.85 -15.83 -7.50
C GLY A 247 -1.04 -17.31 -7.12
N ILE A 248 -2.25 -17.67 -6.73
CA ILE A 248 -2.65 -19.06 -6.53
C ILE A 248 -2.50 -19.82 -7.84
N GLN A 249 -1.71 -20.88 -7.85
CA GLN A 249 -1.52 -21.77 -9.00
C GLN A 249 -1.87 -23.22 -8.63
N GLU A 250 -2.33 -24.00 -9.62
CA GLU A 250 -2.65 -25.42 -9.42
C GLU A 250 -1.39 -26.27 -9.12
N GLU A 251 -0.18 -25.80 -9.49
CA GLU A 251 1.11 -26.43 -9.22
C GLU A 251 2.04 -25.48 -8.47
N GLY A 252 1.88 -25.38 -7.16
CA GLY A 252 2.75 -24.57 -6.28
C GLY A 252 3.60 -25.45 -5.36
N ALA A 253 4.79 -24.98 -5.01
CA ALA A 253 5.70 -25.68 -4.10
C ALA A 253 5.35 -25.49 -2.61
N ILE A 254 4.50 -24.50 -2.26
CA ILE A 254 4.15 -24.17 -0.87
C ILE A 254 2.65 -24.35 -0.67
N GLU A 255 2.28 -25.20 0.30
CA GLU A 255 0.91 -25.38 0.73
C GLU A 255 0.61 -24.47 1.94
N ILE A 256 -0.42 -23.63 1.82
CA ILE A 256 -0.90 -22.75 2.89
C ILE A 256 -2.29 -23.20 3.30
N LYS A 257 -2.43 -23.55 4.58
CA LYS A 257 -3.74 -23.75 5.19
C LYS A 257 -4.45 -22.41 5.30
N THR A 258 -5.74 -22.39 5.04
CA THR A 258 -6.56 -21.18 5.16
C THR A 258 -7.71 -21.39 6.12
N ASP A 259 -8.16 -20.29 6.73
CA ASP A 259 -9.34 -20.24 7.56
C ASP A 259 -10.17 -18.99 7.24
N THR A 260 -11.41 -18.95 7.73
CA THR A 260 -12.26 -17.78 7.61
C THR A 260 -12.21 -16.93 8.87
N ILE A 261 -12.36 -15.63 8.70
CA ILE A 261 -12.46 -14.70 9.85
C ILE A 261 -13.67 -15.08 10.70
N ASP A 262 -14.80 -15.36 10.07
CA ASP A 262 -16.05 -15.72 10.76
C ASP A 262 -15.88 -16.92 11.69
N HIS A 263 -15.13 -17.95 11.24
CA HIS A 263 -14.87 -19.14 12.06
C HIS A 263 -13.94 -18.84 13.23
N VAL A 264 -12.82 -18.16 13.01
CA VAL A 264 -11.80 -17.91 14.02
C VAL A 264 -12.27 -16.91 15.07
N VAL A 265 -12.97 -15.87 14.66
CA VAL A 265 -13.47 -14.82 15.55
C VAL A 265 -14.67 -15.30 16.39
N GLY A 266 -15.55 -16.11 15.81
CA GLY A 266 -16.76 -16.57 16.48
C GLY A 266 -17.62 -15.39 16.96
N ASP A 267 -18.03 -15.44 18.23
CA ASP A 267 -18.93 -14.43 18.83
C ASP A 267 -18.20 -13.19 19.37
N HIS A 268 -16.87 -13.12 19.24
CA HIS A 268 -16.13 -11.93 19.68
C HIS A 268 -16.48 -10.72 18.83
N LYS A 269 -16.76 -9.60 19.47
CA LYS A 269 -17.06 -8.34 18.80
C LYS A 269 -15.80 -7.74 18.20
N ILE A 270 -15.85 -7.37 16.93
CA ILE A 270 -14.72 -6.79 16.17
C ILE A 270 -15.04 -5.33 15.82
N ALA A 271 -14.07 -4.46 16.11
CA ALA A 271 -14.13 -3.04 15.80
C ALA A 271 -13.28 -2.63 14.60
N PHE A 272 -12.27 -3.43 14.26
CA PHE A 272 -11.31 -3.12 13.21
C PHE A 272 -10.87 -4.39 12.47
N ILE A 273 -10.82 -4.32 11.13
CA ILE A 273 -10.23 -5.37 10.28
C ILE A 273 -9.19 -4.71 9.36
N LYS A 274 -7.93 -5.10 9.51
CA LYS A 274 -6.86 -4.78 8.56
C LYS A 274 -6.63 -5.97 7.66
N MET A 275 -6.46 -5.73 6.35
CA MET A 275 -6.10 -6.76 5.38
C MET A 275 -4.95 -6.30 4.48
N ASP A 276 -3.93 -7.15 4.44
CA ASP A 276 -2.79 -7.04 3.53
C ASP A 276 -2.31 -8.46 3.26
N VAL A 277 -2.94 -9.14 2.30
CA VAL A 277 -2.89 -10.61 2.13
C VAL A 277 -2.56 -11.04 0.70
N GLU A 278 -1.74 -10.22 0.04
CA GLU A 278 -1.09 -10.54 -1.23
C GLU A 278 -2.08 -11.02 -2.33
N GLY A 279 -3.21 -10.29 -2.46
CA GLY A 279 -4.23 -10.54 -3.49
C GLY A 279 -5.36 -11.49 -3.07
N SER A 280 -5.44 -11.83 -1.80
CA SER A 280 -6.54 -12.65 -1.25
C SER A 280 -7.66 -11.81 -0.61
N GLU A 281 -7.62 -10.50 -0.71
CA GLU A 281 -8.47 -9.56 0.02
C GLU A 281 -9.96 -9.81 -0.22
N LEU A 282 -10.38 -10.00 -1.47
CA LEU A 282 -11.80 -10.23 -1.78
C LEU A 282 -12.30 -11.56 -1.17
N GLU A 283 -11.48 -12.62 -1.24
CA GLU A 283 -11.85 -13.90 -0.64
C GLU A 283 -11.82 -13.81 0.90
N ALA A 284 -10.86 -13.10 1.48
CA ALA A 284 -10.82 -12.84 2.91
C ALA A 284 -12.05 -12.06 3.40
N LEU A 285 -12.48 -11.04 2.66
CA LEU A 285 -13.72 -10.29 2.95
C LEU A 285 -14.97 -11.18 2.88
N LYS A 286 -15.05 -12.11 1.91
CA LYS A 286 -16.15 -13.10 1.86
C LYS A 286 -16.13 -14.01 3.09
N GLY A 287 -14.96 -14.40 3.58
CA GLY A 287 -14.78 -15.19 4.81
C GLY A 287 -15.02 -14.41 6.10
N ALA A 288 -15.25 -13.10 6.01
CA ALA A 288 -15.58 -12.20 7.12
C ALA A 288 -17.04 -11.68 7.04
N ALA A 289 -17.85 -12.17 6.11
CA ALA A 289 -19.13 -11.57 5.78
C ALA A 289 -20.09 -11.48 6.97
N HIS A 290 -20.12 -12.50 7.84
CA HIS A 290 -20.96 -12.52 9.03
C HIS A 290 -20.47 -11.49 10.07
N VAL A 291 -19.18 -11.48 10.38
CA VAL A 291 -18.56 -10.51 11.31
C VAL A 291 -18.75 -9.09 10.80
N ILE A 292 -18.53 -8.83 9.51
CA ILE A 292 -18.73 -7.50 8.92
C ILE A 292 -20.20 -7.06 9.06
N GLN A 293 -21.15 -7.93 8.75
CA GLN A 293 -22.57 -7.59 8.84
C GLN A 293 -23.04 -7.40 10.30
N ARG A 294 -22.54 -8.22 11.21
CA ARG A 294 -22.92 -8.21 12.63
C ARG A 294 -22.35 -6.96 13.34
N ASP A 295 -21.07 -6.71 13.17
CA ASP A 295 -20.31 -5.76 13.98
C ASP A 295 -20.06 -4.42 13.28
N MET A 296 -20.13 -4.38 11.95
CA MET A 296 -19.77 -3.19 11.14
C MET A 296 -18.43 -2.61 11.59
N PRO A 297 -17.33 -3.38 11.56
CA PRO A 297 -16.01 -2.88 11.95
C PRO A 297 -15.49 -1.83 10.95
N VAL A 298 -14.57 -0.99 11.37
CA VAL A 298 -13.75 -0.24 10.42
C VAL A 298 -12.94 -1.23 9.59
N LEU A 299 -12.93 -1.03 8.28
CA LEU A 299 -12.15 -1.82 7.33
C LEU A 299 -10.98 -1.00 6.79
N ALA A 300 -9.77 -1.54 6.81
CA ALA A 300 -8.59 -0.96 6.20
C ALA A 300 -7.89 -2.04 5.35
N ILE A 301 -8.11 -1.98 4.05
CA ILE A 301 -7.81 -3.06 3.11
C ILE A 301 -6.79 -2.58 2.07
N SER A 302 -5.68 -3.29 1.93
CA SER A 302 -4.74 -3.07 0.83
C SER A 302 -5.42 -3.32 -0.52
N ALA A 303 -5.35 -2.36 -1.44
CA ALA A 303 -6.10 -2.38 -2.70
C ALA A 303 -5.18 -2.23 -3.91
N TYR A 304 -4.07 -2.99 -3.91
CA TYR A 304 -3.00 -2.85 -4.89
C TYR A 304 -2.39 -4.17 -5.37
N HIS A 305 -2.90 -5.31 -4.90
CA HIS A 305 -2.32 -6.61 -5.27
C HIS A 305 -2.86 -7.15 -6.59
N LYS A 306 -4.09 -6.78 -6.99
CA LYS A 306 -4.70 -7.20 -8.25
C LYS A 306 -5.31 -6.02 -9.00
N GLN A 307 -5.32 -6.09 -10.33
CA GLN A 307 -5.94 -5.05 -11.17
C GLN A 307 -7.39 -4.79 -10.82
N GLU A 308 -8.14 -5.86 -10.56
CA GLU A 308 -9.56 -5.80 -10.22
C GLU A 308 -9.84 -5.25 -8.82
N ASP A 309 -8.85 -5.12 -7.93
CA ASP A 309 -9.05 -4.69 -6.53
C ASP A 309 -9.71 -3.32 -6.46
N LEU A 310 -9.32 -2.39 -7.34
CA LEU A 310 -9.92 -1.05 -7.42
C LEU A 310 -11.41 -1.06 -7.84
N ILE A 311 -11.92 -2.16 -8.36
CA ILE A 311 -13.32 -2.33 -8.71
C ILE A 311 -14.01 -3.20 -7.67
N THR A 312 -13.47 -4.38 -7.41
CA THR A 312 -14.16 -5.44 -6.68
C THR A 312 -14.26 -5.18 -5.19
N LEU A 313 -13.19 -4.62 -4.58
CA LEU A 313 -13.17 -4.35 -3.14
C LEU A 313 -14.13 -3.22 -2.75
N PRO A 314 -14.12 -2.02 -3.41
CA PRO A 314 -15.09 -0.98 -3.10
C PRO A 314 -16.54 -1.43 -3.33
N GLN A 315 -16.82 -2.18 -4.40
CA GLN A 315 -18.16 -2.69 -4.68
C GLN A 315 -18.62 -3.71 -3.64
N PHE A 316 -17.72 -4.59 -3.17
CA PHE A 316 -18.03 -5.52 -2.08
C PHE A 316 -18.39 -4.76 -0.80
N ILE A 317 -17.55 -3.80 -0.39
CA ILE A 317 -17.76 -3.01 0.83
C ILE A 317 -19.07 -2.19 0.73
N ALA A 318 -19.37 -1.60 -0.41
CA ALA A 318 -20.63 -0.88 -0.64
C ALA A 318 -21.88 -1.77 -0.49
N GLY A 319 -21.73 -3.05 -0.78
CA GLY A 319 -22.77 -4.06 -0.56
C GLY A 319 -22.98 -4.44 0.90
N CYS A 320 -21.97 -4.24 1.75
CA CYS A 320 -22.00 -4.56 3.17
C CYS A 320 -22.81 -3.53 3.94
N LYS A 321 -23.89 -3.96 4.57
CA LYS A 321 -24.78 -3.10 5.37
C LYS A 321 -25.61 -3.95 6.33
N ASN A 322 -26.09 -3.32 7.39
CA ASN A 322 -27.11 -3.88 8.25
C ASN A 322 -28.30 -2.90 8.42
N GLU A 323 -29.20 -3.16 9.35
CA GLU A 323 -30.40 -2.32 9.55
C GLU A 323 -30.05 -0.88 9.92
N ASN A 324 -28.96 -0.67 10.66
CA ASN A 324 -28.59 0.63 11.26
C ASN A 324 -27.44 1.33 10.56
N PHE A 325 -26.58 0.59 9.85
CA PHE A 325 -25.32 1.10 9.31
C PHE A 325 -25.11 0.71 7.85
N LYS A 326 -24.35 1.55 7.16
CA LYS A 326 -23.70 1.31 5.86
C LYS A 326 -22.26 1.77 5.94
N TYR A 327 -21.46 1.50 4.92
CA TYR A 327 -20.09 2.03 4.82
C TYR A 327 -20.05 3.31 3.98
N ASP A 328 -19.34 4.32 4.50
CA ASP A 328 -18.71 5.34 3.68
C ASP A 328 -17.32 4.84 3.27
N ILE A 329 -16.96 4.98 2.00
CA ILE A 329 -15.76 4.37 1.41
C ILE A 329 -14.75 5.46 1.07
N PHE A 330 -13.51 5.27 1.50
CA PHE A 330 -12.41 6.19 1.23
C PHE A 330 -11.22 5.45 0.64
N LEU A 331 -10.43 6.15 -0.18
CA LEU A 331 -9.21 5.63 -0.79
C LEU A 331 -8.06 6.57 -0.49
N ARG A 332 -6.96 6.03 0.06
CA ARG A 332 -5.76 6.81 0.41
C ARG A 332 -4.51 6.14 -0.09
N HIS A 333 -3.60 6.94 -0.62
CA HIS A 333 -2.25 6.52 -0.96
C HIS A 333 -1.30 6.93 0.16
N HIS A 334 -0.65 5.95 0.80
CA HIS A 334 0.18 6.18 1.99
C HIS A 334 1.68 6.08 1.73
N GLY A 335 2.09 5.40 0.69
CA GLY A 335 3.45 4.99 0.49
C GLY A 335 4.30 5.83 -0.43
N CYS A 336 5.58 5.51 -0.43
CA CYS A 336 6.55 6.01 -1.40
C CYS A 336 6.61 5.15 -2.66
N THR A 337 5.76 4.14 -2.74
CA THR A 337 5.61 3.24 -3.89
C THR A 337 4.13 3.10 -4.22
N VAL A 338 3.79 2.73 -5.45
CA VAL A 338 2.39 2.46 -5.84
C VAL A 338 1.72 1.38 -4.97
N PRO A 339 2.44 0.38 -4.43
CA PRO A 339 1.82 -0.64 -3.58
C PRO A 339 1.30 -0.18 -2.22
N GLU A 340 1.15 1.08 -1.90
CA GLU A 340 0.63 1.47 -0.58
C GLU A 340 -0.71 2.20 -0.68
N LEU A 341 -1.63 1.62 -1.43
CA LEU A 341 -3.00 2.10 -1.59
C LEU A 341 -3.92 1.36 -0.62
N VAL A 342 -4.57 2.09 0.26
CA VAL A 342 -5.49 1.53 1.26
C VAL A 342 -6.91 2.02 1.02
N LEU A 343 -7.83 1.06 0.98
CA LEU A 343 -9.26 1.26 0.92
C LEU A 343 -9.83 1.18 2.34
N TYR A 344 -10.54 2.24 2.75
CA TYR A 344 -11.19 2.31 4.05
C TYR A 344 -12.70 2.19 3.91
N GLY A 345 -13.30 1.33 4.72
CA GLY A 345 -14.73 1.27 4.95
C GLY A 345 -15.04 1.78 6.36
N ILE A 346 -15.71 2.92 6.45
CA ILE A 346 -16.05 3.54 7.73
C ILE A 346 -17.55 3.39 7.99
N PRO A 347 -17.96 2.73 9.09
CA PRO A 347 -19.38 2.53 9.39
C PRO A 347 -20.08 3.86 9.65
N ARG A 348 -21.19 4.09 8.95
CA ARG A 348 -22.01 5.28 9.12
C ARG A 348 -23.45 4.88 9.39
N LYS A 349 -24.10 5.55 10.35
CA LYS A 349 -25.56 5.38 10.58
C LYS A 349 -26.34 5.75 9.32
N ARG A 350 -27.36 4.97 9.04
CA ARG A 350 -28.28 5.19 7.91
C ARG A 350 -29.23 6.33 8.17
#